data_bcf0808f0f297e57dabd71fffb5ab413
#
_entry.id   bcf0808f0f297e57dabd71fffb5ab413
#
_cell.length_a   1.000
_cell.length_b   1.000
_cell.length_c   1.000
_cell.angle_alpha   90.00
_cell.angle_beta   90.00
_cell.angle_gamma   90.00
#
_symmetry.space_group_name_H-M   'P 1'
#
loop_
_entity.id
_entity.type
_entity.pdbx_description
1 polymer ?
#
loop_
_entity_poly.entity_id
_entity_poly.type
_entity_poly.pdbx_seq_one_letter_code
_entity_poly.pdbx_strand_id
1 'polypeptide(L)'
;LALSYSCVISLNATAILLLTRFLLPGAFETGHLYTLAGWNVYAGEIVLISLIILFFAFMNYRGSNCANTVQLWLSLSLAAGVVALAVGSGISEGAGTANLVPLYNEQSGLFVSIITVAALSPFLYQGFDTIPQTAEEFNFSHDKSTMLMVVSIICGCVLYSLVLLAV
;
A
#
# COMPACT_ATOMS: atom_id res chain seq x y z
N LEU A 1 9.79 -17.14 -5.93
CA LEU A 1 9.19 -16.60 -4.70
C LEU A 1 10.10 -15.58 -4.03
N ALA A 2 11.30 -15.94 -3.54
CA ALA A 2 12.21 -15.04 -2.83
C ALA A 2 12.53 -13.75 -3.64
N LEU A 3 12.83 -13.88 -4.92
CA LEU A 3 13.14 -12.76 -5.80
C LEU A 3 11.91 -11.84 -5.98
N SER A 4 10.71 -12.41 -6.09
CA SER A 4 9.48 -11.65 -6.18
C SER A 4 9.23 -10.81 -4.93
N TYR A 5 9.37 -11.41 -3.74
CA TYR A 5 9.23 -10.66 -2.48
C TYR A 5 10.31 -9.58 -2.31
N SER A 6 11.54 -9.82 -2.75
CA SER A 6 12.59 -8.79 -2.73
C SER A 6 12.23 -7.58 -3.60
N CYS A 7 11.65 -7.80 -4.78
CA CYS A 7 11.16 -6.71 -5.63
C CYS A 7 10.02 -5.92 -4.96
N VAL A 8 9.12 -6.61 -4.26
CA VAL A 8 8.03 -5.96 -3.52
C VAL A 8 8.55 -5.08 -2.39
N ILE A 9 9.53 -5.57 -1.63
CA ILE A 9 10.17 -4.78 -0.56
C ILE A 9 10.79 -3.51 -1.15
N SER A 10 11.48 -3.63 -2.28
CA SER A 10 12.10 -2.47 -2.98
C SER A 10 11.05 -1.46 -3.45
N LEU A 11 9.92 -1.91 -3.99
CA LEU A 11 8.82 -1.03 -4.41
C LEU A 11 8.19 -0.30 -3.23
N ASN A 12 7.92 -1.01 -2.12
CA ASN A 12 7.39 -0.39 -0.91
C ASN A 12 8.38 0.61 -0.30
N ALA A 13 9.67 0.30 -0.31
CA ALA A 13 10.73 1.21 0.12
C ALA A 13 10.73 2.51 -0.72
N THR A 14 10.59 2.40 -2.04
CA THR A 14 10.47 3.56 -2.93
C THR A 14 9.20 4.38 -2.64
N ALA A 15 8.07 3.72 -2.36
CA ALA A 15 6.83 4.41 -1.98
C ALA A 15 6.99 5.20 -0.67
N ILE A 16 7.70 4.66 0.31
CA ILE A 16 8.03 5.36 1.56
C ILE A 16 8.88 6.61 1.29
N LEU A 17 9.86 6.51 0.38
CA LEU A 17 10.65 7.67 -0.03
C LEU A 17 9.80 8.78 -0.66
N LEU A 18 8.92 8.42 -1.60
CA LEU A 18 8.01 9.37 -2.22
C LEU A 18 7.16 10.09 -1.19
N LEU A 19 6.60 9.34 -0.26
CA LEU A 19 5.81 9.89 0.84
C LEU A 19 6.66 10.82 1.73
N THR A 20 7.89 10.43 2.03
CA THR A 20 8.81 11.24 2.84
C THR A 20 9.17 12.55 2.15
N ARG A 21 9.47 12.53 0.85
CA ARG A 21 9.70 13.75 0.05
C ARG A 21 8.49 14.67 0.04
N PHE A 22 7.29 14.11 -0.02
CA PHE A 22 6.05 14.87 0.00
C PHE A 22 5.78 15.53 1.36
N LEU A 23 5.95 14.77 2.45
CA LEU A 23 5.65 15.25 3.81
C LEU A 23 6.75 16.15 4.39
N LEU A 24 8.02 15.86 4.06
CA LEU A 24 9.21 16.52 4.60
C LEU A 24 10.18 16.86 3.45
N PRO A 25 9.83 17.83 2.59
CA PRO A 25 10.67 18.19 1.44
C PRO A 25 12.07 18.61 1.89
N GLY A 26 13.09 18.02 1.27
CA GLY A 26 14.49 18.35 1.54
C GLY A 26 15.11 17.77 2.82
N ALA A 27 14.32 17.18 3.74
CA ALA A 27 14.82 16.72 5.03
C ALA A 27 15.87 15.59 4.91
N PHE A 28 15.67 14.67 3.97
CA PHE A 28 16.55 13.52 3.73
C PHE A 28 17.28 13.58 2.39
N GLU A 29 17.10 14.64 1.62
CA GLU A 29 17.77 14.87 0.34
C GLU A 29 19.21 15.40 0.54
N THR A 30 19.96 14.76 1.42
CA THR A 30 21.34 15.14 1.74
C THR A 30 22.32 14.15 1.15
N GLY A 31 23.42 14.66 0.55
CA GLY A 31 24.46 13.81 -0.04
C GLY A 31 23.99 13.11 -1.32
N HIS A 32 23.87 13.86 -2.42
CA HIS A 32 23.55 13.29 -3.74
C HIS A 32 24.59 12.23 -4.13
N LEU A 33 24.14 11.02 -4.46
CA LEU A 33 24.99 9.89 -4.84
C LEU A 33 25.03 9.69 -6.36
N TYR A 34 23.87 9.50 -6.96
CA TYR A 34 23.73 9.29 -8.41
C TYR A 34 22.32 9.62 -8.86
N THR A 35 22.17 9.74 -10.18
CA THR A 35 20.88 9.91 -10.83
C THR A 35 20.61 8.71 -11.73
N LEU A 36 19.49 8.03 -11.54
CA LEU A 36 19.05 6.89 -12.33
C LEU A 36 17.72 7.20 -13.01
N ALA A 37 17.69 7.14 -14.34
CA ALA A 37 16.49 7.40 -15.15
C ALA A 37 15.77 8.74 -14.81
N GLY A 38 16.55 9.80 -14.50
CA GLY A 38 16.01 11.10 -14.10
C GLY A 38 15.63 11.22 -12.61
N TRP A 39 15.84 10.17 -11.82
CA TRP A 39 15.58 10.13 -10.38
C TRP A 39 16.88 10.33 -9.60
N ASN A 40 16.93 11.36 -8.77
CA ASN A 40 18.07 11.62 -7.89
C ASN A 40 18.01 10.76 -6.64
N VAL A 41 19.10 10.09 -6.31
CA VAL A 41 19.25 9.25 -5.12
C VAL A 41 20.20 9.93 -4.14
N TYR A 42 19.77 10.04 -2.90
CA TYR A 42 20.52 10.70 -1.82
C TYR A 42 20.92 9.72 -0.73
N ALA A 43 22.08 9.95 -0.12
CA ALA A 43 22.60 9.12 0.97
C ALA A 43 21.67 9.12 2.20
N GLY A 44 21.09 10.28 2.54
CA GLY A 44 20.11 10.39 3.63
C GLY A 44 18.88 9.52 3.45
N GLU A 45 18.40 9.38 2.23
CA GLU A 45 17.26 8.51 1.88
C GLU A 45 17.59 7.03 2.02
N ILE A 46 18.79 6.63 1.59
CA ILE A 46 19.26 5.24 1.74
C ILE A 46 19.37 4.88 3.22
N VAL A 47 19.91 5.77 4.03
CA VAL A 47 19.99 5.56 5.49
C VAL A 47 18.60 5.42 6.10
N LEU A 48 17.66 6.30 5.74
CA LEU A 48 16.28 6.24 6.22
C LEU A 48 15.62 4.89 5.89
N ILE A 49 15.66 4.46 4.62
CA ILE A 49 15.09 3.17 4.19
C ILE A 49 15.76 2.02 4.92
N SER A 50 17.09 2.03 5.02
CA SER A 50 17.83 0.96 5.69
C SER A 50 17.40 0.83 7.16
N LEU A 51 17.23 1.95 7.85
CA LEU A 51 16.75 1.96 9.24
C LEU A 51 15.33 1.40 9.36
N ILE A 52 14.43 1.75 8.44
CA ILE A 52 13.05 1.24 8.42
C ILE A 52 13.05 -0.27 8.17
N ILE A 53 13.81 -0.76 7.18
CA ILE A 53 13.91 -2.18 6.89
C ILE A 53 14.49 -2.96 8.09
N LEU A 54 15.55 -2.44 8.70
CA LEU A 54 16.16 -3.04 9.89
C LEU A 54 15.20 -3.05 11.08
N PHE A 55 14.42 -1.99 11.27
CA PHE A 55 13.39 -1.93 12.30
C PHE A 55 12.34 -3.04 12.13
N PHE A 56 11.77 -3.20 10.94
CA PHE A 56 10.80 -4.25 10.67
C PHE A 56 11.44 -5.66 10.72
N ALA A 57 12.67 -5.82 10.26
CA ALA A 57 13.42 -7.06 10.38
C ALA A 57 13.63 -7.45 11.85
N PHE A 58 14.02 -6.50 12.69
CA PHE A 58 14.17 -6.68 14.13
C PHE A 58 12.85 -7.05 14.81
N MET A 59 11.75 -6.42 14.43
CA MET A 59 10.44 -6.74 14.95
C MET A 59 10.02 -8.17 14.59
N ASN A 60 10.25 -8.59 13.36
CA ASN A 60 9.98 -9.97 12.93
C ASN A 60 10.88 -10.98 13.68
N TYR A 61 12.15 -10.64 13.92
CA TYR A 61 13.06 -11.48 14.71
C TYR A 61 12.59 -11.65 16.17
N ARG A 62 11.98 -10.63 16.76
CA ARG A 62 11.42 -10.67 18.11
C ARG A 62 10.21 -11.60 18.28
N GLY A 63 9.62 -12.04 17.17
CA GLY A 63 8.52 -12.98 17.14
C GLY A 63 7.26 -12.44 16.48
N SER A 64 6.46 -13.35 15.93
CA SER A 64 5.25 -13.05 15.16
C SER A 64 4.21 -12.22 15.94
N ASN A 65 4.09 -12.41 17.25
CA ASN A 65 3.12 -11.68 18.07
C ASN A 65 3.36 -10.16 18.06
N CYS A 66 4.62 -9.72 18.16
CA CYS A 66 4.97 -8.31 18.13
C CYS A 66 4.71 -7.70 16.76
N ALA A 67 5.16 -8.37 15.72
CA ALA A 67 4.95 -7.95 14.33
C ALA A 67 3.45 -7.87 14.01
N ASN A 68 2.66 -8.87 14.37
CA ASN A 68 1.21 -8.91 14.14
C ASN A 68 0.47 -7.79 14.87
N THR A 69 0.87 -7.46 16.10
CA THR A 69 0.26 -6.35 16.85
C THR A 69 0.51 -5.01 16.17
N VAL A 70 1.74 -4.76 15.73
CA VAL A 70 2.08 -3.51 15.01
C VAL A 70 1.34 -3.46 13.68
N GLN A 71 1.31 -4.55 12.92
CA GLN A 71 0.59 -4.63 11.65
C GLN A 71 -0.91 -4.36 11.85
N LEU A 72 -1.53 -4.88 12.90
CA LEU A 72 -2.93 -4.60 13.24
C LEU A 72 -3.18 -3.10 13.44
N TRP A 73 -2.35 -2.45 14.26
CA TRP A 73 -2.50 -1.01 14.52
C TRP A 73 -2.27 -0.16 13.27
N LEU A 74 -1.29 -0.50 12.45
CA LEU A 74 -1.04 0.18 11.18
C LEU A 74 -2.23 0.00 10.21
N SER A 75 -2.77 -1.21 10.09
CA SER A 75 -3.93 -1.49 9.23
C SER A 75 -5.19 -0.76 9.71
N LEU A 76 -5.45 -0.72 11.02
CA LEU A 76 -6.56 0.02 11.59
C LEU A 76 -6.40 1.54 11.37
N SER A 77 -5.20 2.07 11.54
CA SER A 77 -4.90 3.48 11.27
C SER A 77 -5.10 3.83 9.81
N LEU A 78 -4.67 2.96 8.89
CA LEU A 78 -4.89 3.12 7.46
C LEU A 78 -6.39 3.14 7.13
N ALA A 79 -7.14 2.14 7.62
CA ALA A 79 -8.58 2.06 7.40
C ALA A 79 -9.31 3.28 7.96
N ALA A 80 -8.96 3.73 9.16
CA ALA A 80 -9.52 4.94 9.77
C ALA A 80 -9.19 6.19 8.93
N GLY A 81 -7.96 6.30 8.42
CA GLY A 81 -7.55 7.39 7.52
C GLY A 81 -8.37 7.42 6.22
N VAL A 82 -8.58 6.26 5.59
CA VAL A 82 -9.40 6.15 4.38
C VAL A 82 -10.85 6.57 4.65
N VAL A 83 -11.43 6.10 5.75
CA VAL A 83 -12.79 6.49 6.14
C VAL A 83 -12.88 8.00 6.42
N ALA A 84 -11.91 8.55 7.14
CA ALA A 84 -11.85 9.99 7.42
C ALA A 84 -11.74 10.82 6.13
N LEU A 85 -10.92 10.38 5.16
CA LEU A 85 -10.83 11.03 3.83
C LEU A 85 -12.16 10.94 3.08
N ALA A 86 -12.79 9.77 3.03
CA ALA A 86 -14.05 9.58 2.34
C ALA A 86 -15.18 10.42 2.95
N VAL A 87 -15.25 10.51 4.28
CA VAL A 87 -16.22 11.38 4.97
C VAL A 87 -15.88 12.85 4.75
N GLY A 88 -14.61 13.24 4.88
CA GLY A 88 -14.17 14.62 4.70
C GLY A 88 -14.42 15.13 3.29
N SER A 89 -14.12 14.31 2.25
CA SER A 89 -14.41 14.69 0.87
C SER A 89 -15.92 14.78 0.59
N GLY A 90 -16.73 13.89 1.18
CA GLY A 90 -18.18 13.90 1.01
C GLY A 90 -18.90 15.10 1.67
N ILE A 91 -18.28 15.71 2.69
CA ILE A 91 -18.83 16.89 3.39
C ILE A 91 -18.30 18.21 2.81
N SER A 92 -17.26 18.17 1.95
CA SER A 92 -16.66 19.37 1.39
C SER A 92 -17.63 20.12 0.49
N GLU A 93 -17.55 21.46 0.47
CA GLU A 93 -18.43 22.32 -0.35
C GLU A 93 -18.33 22.05 -1.86
N GLY A 94 -17.26 21.38 -2.31
CA GLY A 94 -17.06 20.94 -3.69
C GLY A 94 -17.52 19.51 -3.98
N ALA A 95 -18.10 18.79 -3.02
CA ALA A 95 -18.53 17.41 -3.22
C ALA A 95 -19.69 17.32 -4.22
N GLY A 96 -19.50 16.59 -5.31
CA GLY A 96 -20.54 16.42 -6.32
C GLY A 96 -20.21 15.33 -7.33
N THR A 97 -21.26 14.75 -7.91
CA THR A 97 -21.11 13.72 -8.95
C THR A 97 -20.44 14.25 -10.23
N ALA A 98 -20.37 15.56 -10.40
CA ALA A 98 -19.64 16.20 -11.50
C ALA A 98 -18.14 15.92 -11.46
N ASN A 99 -17.57 15.69 -10.27
CA ASN A 99 -16.15 15.36 -10.08
C ASN A 99 -15.80 13.94 -10.51
N LEU A 100 -16.79 13.07 -10.74
CA LEU A 100 -16.59 11.71 -11.24
C LEU A 100 -16.41 11.64 -12.77
N VAL A 101 -16.47 12.77 -13.47
CA VAL A 101 -16.30 12.83 -14.93
C VAL A 101 -14.91 13.42 -15.25
N PRO A 102 -14.14 12.78 -16.15
CA PRO A 102 -14.45 11.59 -16.95
C PRO A 102 -14.25 10.26 -16.17
N LEU A 103 -15.17 9.32 -16.33
CA LEU A 103 -15.11 7.98 -15.69
C LEU A 103 -13.99 7.07 -16.25
N TYR A 104 -13.41 7.44 -17.36
CA TYR A 104 -12.32 6.72 -18.02
C TYR A 104 -11.46 7.68 -18.84
N ASN A 105 -10.26 7.26 -19.18
CA ASN A 105 -9.38 8.05 -20.04
C ASN A 105 -9.94 8.10 -21.48
N GLU A 106 -10.43 9.26 -21.90
CA GLU A 106 -11.04 9.47 -23.22
C GLU A 106 -10.07 9.17 -24.37
N GLN A 107 -8.76 9.39 -24.19
CA GLN A 107 -7.75 9.13 -25.22
C GLN A 107 -7.53 7.63 -25.50
N SER A 108 -7.66 6.79 -24.48
CA SER A 108 -7.46 5.33 -24.59
C SER A 108 -8.76 4.54 -24.73
N GLY A 109 -9.90 5.14 -24.40
CA GLY A 109 -11.20 4.49 -24.40
C GLY A 109 -11.48 3.59 -23.20
N LEU A 110 -12.74 3.26 -23.00
CA LEU A 110 -13.23 2.49 -21.85
C LEU A 110 -12.55 1.12 -21.72
N PHE A 111 -12.44 0.38 -22.82
CA PHE A 111 -11.90 -0.99 -22.80
C PHE A 111 -10.45 -1.05 -22.37
N VAL A 112 -9.62 -0.15 -22.90
CA VAL A 112 -8.19 -0.06 -22.53
C VAL A 112 -8.03 0.39 -21.08
N SER A 113 -8.87 1.32 -20.61
CA SER A 113 -8.87 1.74 -19.20
C SER A 113 -9.19 0.58 -18.25
N ILE A 114 -10.19 -0.24 -18.56
CA ILE A 114 -10.55 -1.43 -17.77
C ILE A 114 -9.38 -2.43 -17.74
N ILE A 115 -8.77 -2.73 -18.90
CA ILE A 115 -7.64 -3.67 -18.97
C ILE A 115 -6.45 -3.14 -18.17
N THR A 116 -6.16 -1.85 -18.21
CA THR A 116 -5.07 -1.24 -17.46
C THR A 116 -5.28 -1.40 -15.96
N VAL A 117 -6.49 -1.12 -15.45
CA VAL A 117 -6.82 -1.32 -14.04
C VAL A 117 -6.76 -2.80 -13.67
N ALA A 118 -7.29 -3.69 -14.50
CA ALA A 118 -7.23 -5.13 -14.29
C ALA A 118 -5.79 -5.66 -14.24
N ALA A 119 -4.89 -5.12 -15.07
CA ALA A 119 -3.48 -5.48 -15.07
C ALA A 119 -2.73 -5.03 -13.80
N LEU A 120 -3.18 -3.92 -13.17
CA LEU A 120 -2.62 -3.42 -11.91
C LEU A 120 -3.21 -4.12 -10.68
N SER A 121 -4.38 -4.73 -10.79
CA SER A 121 -5.09 -5.31 -9.65
C SER A 121 -4.30 -6.38 -8.89
N PRO A 122 -3.53 -7.30 -9.52
CA PRO A 122 -2.72 -8.26 -8.77
C PRO A 122 -1.69 -7.60 -7.85
N PHE A 123 -1.15 -6.44 -8.25
CA PHE A 123 -0.23 -5.66 -7.42
C PHE A 123 -0.95 -4.98 -6.25
N LEU A 124 -2.13 -4.41 -6.50
CA LEU A 124 -2.92 -3.71 -5.47
C LEU A 124 -3.43 -4.67 -4.38
N TYR A 125 -3.76 -5.91 -4.75
CA TYR A 125 -4.24 -6.94 -3.82
C TYR A 125 -3.13 -7.86 -3.31
N GLN A 126 -1.87 -7.47 -3.45
CA GLN A 126 -0.74 -8.27 -2.97
C GLN A 126 -0.79 -8.43 -1.45
N GLY A 127 -0.49 -9.64 -0.96
CA GLY A 127 -0.45 -9.97 0.47
C GLY A 127 -1.58 -10.90 0.92
N PHE A 128 -2.68 -11.06 0.19
CA PHE A 128 -3.72 -12.04 0.54
C PHE A 128 -3.19 -13.49 0.48
N ASP A 129 -2.18 -13.74 -0.35
CA ASP A 129 -1.49 -15.01 -0.52
C ASP A 129 -0.62 -15.38 0.68
N THR A 130 -0.33 -14.46 1.59
CA THR A 130 0.38 -14.76 2.84
C THR A 130 -0.47 -15.56 3.82
N ILE A 131 -1.80 -15.44 3.76
CA ILE A 131 -2.72 -16.18 4.64
C ILE A 131 -2.55 -17.69 4.49
N PRO A 132 -2.61 -18.31 3.30
CA PRO A 132 -2.35 -19.73 3.16
C PRO A 132 -0.90 -20.13 3.43
N GLN A 133 0.08 -19.23 3.21
CA GLN A 133 1.50 -19.51 3.49
C GLN A 133 1.80 -19.61 4.99
N THR A 134 1.05 -18.88 5.82
CA THR A 134 1.16 -18.91 7.28
C THR A 134 0.09 -19.77 7.95
N ALA A 135 -0.68 -20.52 7.16
CA ALA A 135 -1.79 -21.33 7.67
C ALA A 135 -1.36 -22.38 8.72
N GLU A 136 -0.12 -22.85 8.67
CA GLU A 136 0.45 -23.79 9.66
C GLU A 136 0.67 -23.12 11.03
N GLU A 137 0.80 -21.81 11.09
CA GLU A 137 0.94 -21.04 12.34
C GLU A 137 -0.41 -20.71 12.99
N PHE A 138 -1.52 -20.95 12.28
CA PHE A 138 -2.85 -20.61 12.78
C PHE A 138 -3.44 -21.72 13.64
N ASN A 139 -4.00 -21.35 14.79
CA ASN A 139 -4.71 -22.24 15.71
C ASN A 139 -6.20 -22.47 15.32
N PHE A 140 -6.57 -22.25 14.04
CA PHE A 140 -7.93 -22.41 13.55
C PHE A 140 -8.01 -23.25 12.27
N SER A 141 -9.22 -23.74 11.92
CA SER A 141 -9.45 -24.64 10.79
C SER A 141 -9.20 -23.97 9.42
N HIS A 142 -8.85 -24.78 8.42
CA HIS A 142 -8.65 -24.33 7.03
C HIS A 142 -9.85 -23.59 6.43
N ASP A 143 -11.08 -23.98 6.80
CA ASP A 143 -12.29 -23.30 6.34
C ASP A 143 -12.33 -21.83 6.76
N LYS A 144 -11.87 -21.54 8.00
CA LYS A 144 -11.76 -20.17 8.48
C LYS A 144 -10.68 -19.37 7.75
N SER A 145 -9.59 -20.01 7.33
CA SER A 145 -8.54 -19.38 6.52
C SER A 145 -9.09 -18.90 5.18
N THR A 146 -9.88 -19.73 4.48
CA THR A 146 -10.51 -19.35 3.22
C THR A 146 -11.51 -18.21 3.42
N MET A 147 -12.33 -18.27 4.47
CA MET A 147 -13.26 -17.18 4.80
C MET A 147 -12.52 -15.86 5.06
N LEU A 148 -11.41 -15.89 5.81
CA LEU A 148 -10.59 -14.70 6.08
C LEU A 148 -10.00 -14.10 4.81
N MET A 149 -9.52 -14.93 3.86
CA MET A 149 -9.04 -14.45 2.56
C MET A 149 -10.15 -13.70 1.80
N VAL A 150 -11.33 -14.29 1.68
CA VAL A 150 -12.46 -13.67 0.99
C VAL A 150 -12.85 -12.35 1.65
N VAL A 151 -12.97 -12.34 2.97
CA VAL A 151 -13.30 -11.12 3.74
C VAL A 151 -12.23 -10.05 3.54
N SER A 152 -10.94 -10.40 3.57
CA SER A 152 -9.84 -9.46 3.33
C SER A 152 -9.90 -8.82 1.94
N ILE A 153 -10.19 -9.60 0.90
CA ILE A 153 -10.33 -9.10 -0.47
C ILE A 153 -11.51 -8.14 -0.57
N ILE A 154 -12.66 -8.50 0.02
CA ILE A 154 -13.86 -7.65 0.01
C ILE A 154 -13.59 -6.33 0.77
N CYS A 155 -12.99 -6.40 1.95
CA CYS A 155 -12.61 -5.21 2.71
C CYS A 155 -11.63 -4.33 1.93
N GLY A 156 -10.63 -4.91 1.29
CA GLY A 156 -9.70 -4.21 0.42
C GLY A 156 -10.43 -3.51 -0.73
N CYS A 157 -11.36 -4.20 -1.40
CA CYS A 157 -12.15 -3.63 -2.48
C CYS A 157 -12.97 -2.42 -2.01
N VAL A 158 -13.61 -2.51 -0.86
CA VAL A 158 -14.37 -1.40 -0.27
C VAL A 158 -13.46 -0.22 0.06
N LEU A 159 -12.31 -0.45 0.70
CA LEU A 159 -11.36 0.62 1.04
C LEU A 159 -10.80 1.31 -0.21
N TYR A 160 -10.39 0.56 -1.24
CA TYR A 160 -9.93 1.14 -2.50
C TYR A 160 -11.02 1.94 -3.20
N SER A 161 -12.27 1.44 -3.21
CA SER A 161 -13.40 2.18 -3.78
C SER A 161 -13.65 3.48 -3.03
N LEU A 162 -13.55 3.48 -1.71
CA LEU A 162 -13.68 4.70 -0.90
C LEU A 162 -12.58 5.71 -1.20
N VAL A 163 -11.33 5.28 -1.35
CA VAL A 163 -10.23 6.19 -1.74
C VAL A 163 -10.49 6.79 -3.12
N LEU A 164 -10.88 5.98 -4.11
CA LEU A 164 -11.17 6.46 -5.47
C LEU A 164 -12.33 7.45 -5.51
N LEU A 165 -13.33 7.28 -4.63
CA LEU A 165 -14.46 8.22 -4.53
C LEU A 165 -14.10 9.51 -3.76
N ALA A 166 -13.06 9.46 -2.92
CA ALA A 166 -12.63 10.58 -2.09
C ALA A 166 -11.67 11.54 -2.79
N VAL A 167 -10.99 11.09 -3.86
CA VAL A 167 -10.01 11.84 -4.64
C VAL A 167 -10.64 12.47 -5.87
#